data_0475cb56732f1c618a4a99ccbc5426fb
#
_entry.id   0475cb56732f1c618a4a99ccbc5426fb
#
_cell.length_a   1.000
_cell.length_b   1.000
_cell.length_c   1.000
_cell.angle_alpha   90.00
_cell.angle_beta   90.00
_cell.angle_gamma   90.00
#
_symmetry.space_group_name_H-M   'P 1'
#
loop_
_entity.id
_entity.type
_entity.pdbx_description
1 polymer ?
#
loop_
_entity_poly.entity_id
_entity_poly.type
_entity_poly.pdbx_seq_one_letter_code
_entity_poly.pdbx_strand_id
1 'polypeptide(L)'
;GNRIILRSFNEYIAHKHKLNALYAAVNKNPDIEFDGRVKERDEGHLEPHFVHDGIDICHPFVYTKKDWIIQQYYDNNILDLLSITRSCEGEFSNINYKTYKPGMVVPECGECFWCKEREWALEKVK
;
A
#
# COMPACT_ATOMS: atom_id res chain seq x y z
N GLY A 1 -7.91 -2.86 13.83
CA GLY A 1 -6.80 -2.01 13.48
C GLY A 1 -7.15 -1.01 12.38
N ASN A 2 -6.17 -0.32 11.91
CA ASN A 2 -6.31 0.72 10.89
C ASN A 2 -7.00 0.25 9.59
N ARG A 3 -6.85 -1.02 9.23
CA ARG A 3 -7.49 -1.59 8.03
C ARG A 3 -9.01 -1.56 8.09
N ILE A 4 -9.59 -1.86 9.25
CA ILE A 4 -11.05 -1.85 9.45
C ILE A 4 -11.58 -0.42 9.34
N ILE A 5 -10.89 0.54 9.93
CA ILE A 5 -11.28 1.96 9.89
C ILE A 5 -11.24 2.50 8.46
N LEU A 6 -10.15 2.25 7.72
CA LEU A 6 -10.00 2.69 6.33
C LEU A 6 -11.04 2.04 5.42
N ARG A 7 -11.31 0.75 5.58
CA ARG A 7 -12.34 0.05 4.81
C ARG A 7 -13.72 0.64 5.07
N SER A 8 -14.10 0.78 6.33
CA SER A 8 -15.40 1.33 6.71
C SER A 8 -15.59 2.75 6.22
N PHE A 9 -14.53 3.57 6.27
CA PHE A 9 -14.55 4.94 5.75
C PHE A 9 -14.73 4.96 4.23
N ASN A 10 -14.00 4.12 3.50
CA ASN A 10 -14.09 4.01 2.05
C ASN A 10 -15.49 3.55 1.61
N GLU A 11 -16.07 2.58 2.30
CA GLU A 11 -17.43 2.11 2.05
C GLU A 11 -18.46 3.22 2.33
N TYR A 12 -18.29 3.98 3.42
CA TYR A 12 -19.14 5.13 3.71
C TYR A 12 -19.10 6.17 2.59
N ILE A 13 -17.91 6.53 2.09
CA ILE A 13 -17.75 7.46 0.97
C ILE A 13 -18.40 6.92 -0.30
N ALA A 14 -18.23 5.64 -0.58
CA ALA A 14 -18.83 5.00 -1.75
C ALA A 14 -20.38 5.08 -1.70
N HIS A 15 -20.99 4.79 -0.57
CA HIS A 15 -22.44 4.90 -0.41
C HIS A 15 -22.92 6.36 -0.48
N LYS A 16 -22.23 7.27 0.18
CA LYS A 16 -22.56 8.70 0.19
C LYS A 16 -22.57 9.31 -1.22
N HIS A 17 -21.60 8.93 -2.05
CA HIS A 17 -21.43 9.44 -3.42
C HIS A 17 -22.03 8.53 -4.49
N LYS A 18 -22.76 7.48 -4.10
CA LYS A 18 -23.37 6.50 -5.02
C LYS A 18 -22.36 5.88 -6.01
N LEU A 19 -21.17 5.56 -5.50
CA LEU A 19 -20.13 4.88 -6.26
C LEU A 19 -20.43 3.38 -6.31
N ASN A 20 -20.10 2.75 -7.42
CA ASN A 20 -20.38 1.33 -7.65
C ASN A 20 -19.19 0.41 -7.33
N ALA A 21 -17.99 0.96 -7.25
CA ALA A 21 -16.78 0.19 -7.06
C ALA A 21 -15.73 0.90 -6.20
N LEU A 22 -14.95 0.10 -5.48
CA LEU A 22 -13.76 0.51 -4.76
C LEU A 22 -12.56 -0.32 -5.25
N TYR A 23 -11.45 0.34 -5.51
CA TYR A 23 -10.20 -0.29 -5.91
C TYR A 23 -9.17 -0.13 -4.80
N ALA A 24 -8.54 -1.22 -4.40
CA ALA A 24 -7.44 -1.19 -3.45
C ALA A 24 -6.17 -1.78 -4.10
N ALA A 25 -5.05 -1.11 -3.93
CA ALA A 25 -3.77 -1.51 -4.51
C ALA A 25 -3.04 -2.57 -3.66
N VAL A 26 -3.79 -3.55 -3.18
CA VAL A 26 -3.21 -4.69 -2.46
C VAL A 26 -2.42 -5.55 -3.45
N ASN A 27 -1.17 -5.80 -3.17
CA ASN A 27 -0.30 -6.61 -4.01
C ASN A 27 0.19 -7.86 -3.28
N LYS A 28 0.69 -8.83 -4.05
CA LYS A 28 1.24 -10.08 -3.55
C LYS A 28 2.51 -9.85 -2.70
N ASN A 29 2.72 -10.69 -1.68
CA ASN A 29 3.97 -10.68 -0.91
C ASN A 29 5.19 -10.95 -1.81
N PRO A 30 6.37 -10.40 -1.47
CA PRO A 30 7.61 -10.77 -2.14
C PRO A 30 7.98 -12.24 -1.86
N ASP A 31 8.83 -12.82 -2.71
CA ASP A 31 9.29 -14.21 -2.54
C ASP A 31 10.31 -14.37 -1.41
N ILE A 32 10.86 -13.26 -0.93
CA ILE A 32 11.87 -13.22 0.11
C ILE A 32 11.31 -12.74 1.44
N GLU A 33 11.98 -13.08 2.52
CA GLU A 33 11.73 -12.53 3.85
C GLU A 33 12.77 -11.44 4.16
N PHE A 34 12.34 -10.40 4.85
CA PHE A 34 13.21 -9.30 5.25
C PHE A 34 13.58 -9.46 6.73
N ASP A 35 14.83 -9.83 7.01
CA ASP A 35 15.40 -9.90 8.37
C ASP A 35 14.52 -10.68 9.37
N GLY A 36 13.96 -11.83 8.94
CA GLY A 36 13.07 -12.65 9.77
C GLY A 36 11.68 -12.07 10.00
N ARG A 37 11.31 -11.02 9.31
CA ARG A 37 9.96 -10.43 9.40
C ARG A 37 8.96 -11.29 8.65
N VAL A 38 7.82 -11.52 9.29
CA VAL A 38 6.70 -12.24 8.70
C VAL A 38 6.12 -11.44 7.54
N LYS A 39 5.71 -12.13 6.50
CA LYS A 39 4.97 -11.53 5.39
C LYS A 39 3.65 -10.95 5.89
N GLU A 40 3.42 -9.69 5.59
CA GLU A 40 2.30 -8.92 6.17
C GLU A 40 0.94 -9.19 5.52
N ARG A 41 0.93 -9.80 4.34
CA ARG A 41 -0.31 -10.05 3.61
C ARG A 41 -0.69 -11.51 3.73
N ASP A 42 -1.93 -11.75 4.13
CA ASP A 42 -2.53 -13.08 4.11
C ASP A 42 -3.07 -13.36 2.70
N GLU A 43 -2.23 -13.93 1.86
CA GLU A 43 -2.56 -14.22 0.47
C GLU A 43 -3.69 -15.25 0.30
N GLY A 44 -3.93 -16.08 1.32
CA GLY A 44 -4.99 -17.09 1.29
C GLY A 44 -6.40 -16.52 1.35
N HIS A 45 -6.54 -15.27 1.78
CA HIS A 45 -7.83 -14.58 1.93
C HIS A 45 -8.00 -13.38 1.00
N LEU A 46 -7.06 -13.14 0.09
CA LEU A 46 -7.14 -12.05 -0.86
C LEU A 46 -7.80 -12.51 -2.16
N GLU A 47 -8.98 -11.97 -2.43
CA GLU A 47 -9.70 -12.18 -3.67
C GLU A 47 -9.52 -10.99 -4.62
N PRO A 48 -9.41 -11.23 -5.95
CA PRO A 48 -9.26 -10.15 -6.92
C PRO A 48 -10.51 -9.28 -7.04
N HIS A 49 -11.67 -9.86 -6.77
CA HIS A 49 -12.96 -9.18 -6.84
C HIS A 49 -13.99 -9.86 -5.94
N PHE A 50 -14.76 -9.07 -5.22
CA PHE A 50 -15.96 -9.53 -4.52
C PHE A 50 -16.95 -8.37 -4.36
N VAL A 51 -18.21 -8.69 -4.03
CA VAL A 51 -19.25 -7.70 -3.78
C VAL A 51 -19.52 -7.63 -2.27
N HIS A 52 -19.55 -6.42 -1.73
CA HIS A 52 -19.92 -6.17 -0.34
C HIS A 52 -20.87 -4.97 -0.27
N ASP A 53 -22.05 -5.17 0.32
CA ASP A 53 -23.09 -4.14 0.43
C ASP A 53 -23.43 -3.44 -0.90
N GLY A 54 -23.47 -4.20 -1.99
CA GLY A 54 -23.76 -3.68 -3.33
C GLY A 54 -22.63 -2.92 -4.00
N ILE A 55 -21.43 -2.90 -3.38
CA ILE A 55 -20.23 -2.25 -3.93
C ILE A 55 -19.27 -3.31 -4.42
N ASP A 56 -18.79 -3.17 -5.65
CA ASP A 56 -17.69 -3.98 -6.18
C ASP A 56 -16.37 -3.61 -5.51
N ILE A 57 -15.74 -4.56 -4.84
CA ILE A 57 -14.42 -4.41 -4.25
C ILE A 57 -13.41 -5.10 -5.16
N CYS A 58 -12.47 -4.33 -5.70
CA CYS A 58 -11.51 -4.79 -6.68
C CYS A 58 -10.07 -4.68 -6.17
N HIS A 59 -9.31 -5.76 -6.30
CA HIS A 59 -7.89 -5.84 -5.98
C HIS A 59 -7.09 -6.21 -7.25
N PRO A 60 -6.86 -5.26 -8.17
CA PRO A 60 -6.28 -5.57 -9.48
C PRO A 60 -4.85 -6.10 -9.42
N PHE A 61 -4.12 -5.84 -8.32
CA PHE A 61 -2.72 -6.23 -8.16
C PHE A 61 -2.49 -7.40 -7.19
N VAL A 62 -3.56 -8.09 -6.76
CA VAL A 62 -3.48 -9.14 -5.73
C VAL A 62 -2.53 -10.29 -6.09
N TYR A 63 -2.34 -10.57 -7.37
CA TYR A 63 -1.41 -11.57 -7.87
C TYR A 63 -0.08 -10.99 -8.36
N THR A 64 0.12 -9.69 -8.18
CA THR A 64 1.28 -8.95 -8.69
C THR A 64 2.17 -8.52 -7.53
N LYS A 65 3.48 -8.74 -7.67
CA LYS A 65 4.47 -8.27 -6.69
C LYS A 65 4.84 -6.81 -6.90
N LYS A 66 5.41 -6.18 -5.89
CA LYS A 66 5.75 -4.77 -5.93
C LYS A 66 6.83 -4.43 -6.97
N ASP A 67 7.77 -5.34 -7.24
CA ASP A 67 8.80 -5.14 -8.26
C ASP A 67 8.19 -4.94 -9.67
N TRP A 68 7.15 -5.72 -10.00
CA TRP A 68 6.43 -5.51 -11.26
C TRP A 68 5.74 -4.14 -11.29
N ILE A 69 5.13 -3.72 -10.19
CA ILE A 69 4.47 -2.40 -10.09
C ILE A 69 5.50 -1.28 -10.29
N ILE A 70 6.65 -1.36 -9.64
CA ILE A 70 7.74 -0.38 -9.79
C ILE A 70 8.28 -0.40 -11.23
N GLN A 71 8.38 -1.58 -11.86
CA GLN A 71 8.79 -1.68 -13.26
C GLN A 71 7.87 -0.89 -14.20
N GLN A 72 6.56 -0.83 -13.90
CA GLN A 72 5.64 -0.02 -14.71
C GLN A 72 5.96 1.48 -14.64
N TYR A 73 6.41 1.98 -13.49
CA TYR A 73 6.88 3.38 -13.38
C TYR A 73 8.12 3.61 -14.25
N TYR A 74 9.03 2.65 -14.27
CA TYR A 74 10.23 2.72 -15.11
C TYR A 74 9.88 2.67 -16.60
N ASP A 75 9.13 1.67 -17.02
CA ASP A 75 8.77 1.43 -18.43
C ASP A 75 7.96 2.57 -19.04
N ASN A 76 7.19 3.27 -18.23
CA ASN A 76 6.39 4.43 -18.65
C ASN A 76 7.10 5.77 -18.43
N ASN A 77 8.37 5.75 -18.02
CA ASN A 77 9.19 6.95 -17.80
C ASN A 77 8.58 7.95 -16.78
N ILE A 78 8.01 7.41 -15.68
CA ILE A 78 7.36 8.18 -14.61
C ILE A 78 7.93 7.85 -13.22
N LEU A 79 9.20 7.46 -13.15
CA LEU A 79 9.89 7.14 -11.89
C LEU A 79 9.91 8.31 -10.89
N ASP A 80 9.90 9.53 -11.39
CA ASP A 80 9.83 10.73 -10.56
C ASP A 80 8.56 10.76 -9.68
N LEU A 81 7.46 10.14 -10.13
CA LEU A 81 6.24 10.05 -9.34
C LEU A 81 6.42 9.19 -8.07
N LEU A 82 7.41 8.30 -8.03
CA LEU A 82 7.69 7.51 -6.81
C LEU A 82 8.08 8.39 -5.62
N SER A 83 8.64 9.56 -5.86
CA SER A 83 9.02 10.51 -4.81
C SER A 83 7.82 11.03 -4.01
N ILE A 84 6.65 11.05 -4.62
CA ILE A 84 5.40 11.50 -3.98
C ILE A 84 4.54 10.34 -3.46
N THR A 85 4.97 9.10 -3.63
CA THR A 85 4.31 7.91 -3.10
C THR A 85 4.94 7.49 -1.77
N ARG A 86 4.16 6.88 -0.91
CA ARG A 86 4.60 6.39 0.39
C ARG A 86 4.18 4.94 0.61
N SER A 87 5.11 4.12 1.08
CA SER A 87 4.84 2.74 1.49
C SER A 87 4.95 2.53 2.99
N CYS A 88 5.67 3.41 3.69
CA CYS A 88 5.97 3.26 5.11
C CYS A 88 4.69 3.27 5.97
N GLU A 89 4.53 2.21 6.76
CA GLU A 89 3.53 2.09 7.84
C GLU A 89 4.20 1.92 9.21
N GLY A 90 5.47 2.28 9.31
CA GLY A 90 6.26 2.14 10.53
C GLY A 90 5.74 2.98 11.69
N GLU A 91 6.16 2.63 12.88
CA GLU A 91 5.84 3.39 14.08
C GLU A 91 6.44 4.81 13.99
N PHE A 92 5.59 5.78 14.19
CA PHE A 92 5.98 7.18 14.21
C PHE A 92 6.38 7.63 15.64
N SER A 93 7.02 6.75 16.40
CA SER A 93 7.47 7.01 17.76
C SER A 93 8.43 8.22 17.86
N ASN A 94 9.11 8.52 16.75
CA ASN A 94 10.03 9.66 16.66
C ASN A 94 9.36 10.97 16.24
N ILE A 95 8.06 10.98 15.98
CA ILE A 95 7.36 12.21 15.64
C ILE A 95 7.10 12.99 16.93
N ASN A 96 7.65 14.19 16.98
CA ASN A 96 7.28 15.13 18.01
C ASN A 96 5.93 15.78 17.66
N TYR A 97 4.86 15.24 18.19
CA TYR A 97 3.50 15.74 17.95
C TYR A 97 3.30 17.20 18.35
N LYS A 98 4.13 17.73 19.25
CA LYS A 98 4.07 19.15 19.66
C LYS A 98 4.54 20.10 18.56
N THR A 99 5.43 19.63 17.70
CA THR A 99 5.98 20.40 16.58
C THR A 99 5.39 20.02 15.23
N TYR A 100 4.61 18.92 15.19
CA TYR A 100 3.96 18.50 13.97
C TYR A 100 2.92 19.52 13.50
N LYS A 101 2.98 19.87 12.22
CA LYS A 101 1.99 20.72 11.57
C LYS A 101 1.40 19.97 10.36
N PRO A 102 0.11 20.17 10.04
CA PRO A 102 -0.46 19.64 8.81
C PRO A 102 0.38 20.02 7.58
N GLY A 103 0.65 19.05 6.70
CA GLY A 103 1.50 19.25 5.53
C GLY A 103 2.99 19.02 5.73
N MET A 104 3.45 18.77 6.94
CA MET A 104 4.84 18.33 7.15
C MET A 104 5.05 16.92 6.58
N VAL A 105 6.16 16.75 5.87
CA VAL A 105 6.61 15.44 5.39
C VAL A 105 7.19 14.66 6.57
N VAL A 106 6.61 13.51 6.86
CA VAL A 106 7.15 12.56 7.83
C VAL A 106 8.12 11.62 7.11
N PRO A 107 9.40 11.54 7.51
CA PRO A 107 10.36 10.63 6.89
C PRO A 107 9.89 9.17 6.97
N GLU A 108 10.22 8.38 5.94
CA GLU A 108 10.03 6.94 6.00
C GLU A 108 11.00 6.32 7.00
N CYS A 109 10.56 5.29 7.75
CA CYS A 109 11.41 4.69 8.80
C CYS A 109 12.58 3.86 8.24
N GLY A 110 12.47 3.38 6.99
CA GLY A 110 13.47 2.52 6.35
C GLY A 110 13.55 1.08 6.87
N GLU A 111 12.82 0.75 7.93
CA GLU A 111 12.97 -0.53 8.65
C GLU A 111 11.72 -1.42 8.64
N CYS A 112 10.53 -0.84 8.45
CA CYS A 112 9.30 -1.64 8.42
C CYS A 112 9.24 -2.52 7.17
N PHE A 113 8.38 -3.55 7.22
CA PHE A 113 8.16 -4.45 6.08
C PHE A 113 7.91 -3.68 4.76
N TRP A 114 7.10 -2.66 4.80
CA TRP A 114 6.72 -1.86 3.63
C TRP A 114 7.88 -1.07 3.04
N CYS A 115 8.75 -0.52 3.88
CA CYS A 115 9.99 0.15 3.44
C CYS A 115 10.95 -0.85 2.81
N LYS A 116 11.17 -2.00 3.45
CA LYS A 116 12.06 -3.05 2.95
C LYS A 116 11.56 -3.64 1.62
N GLU A 117 10.26 -3.86 1.50
CA GLU A 117 9.67 -4.33 0.25
C GLU A 117 9.85 -3.31 -0.89
N ARG A 118 9.70 -2.02 -0.59
CA ARG A 118 9.92 -0.95 -1.57
C ARG A 118 11.38 -0.89 -2.04
N GLU A 119 12.32 -0.94 -1.10
CA GLU A 119 13.75 -0.99 -1.39
C GLU A 119 14.10 -2.20 -2.28
N TRP A 120 13.66 -3.39 -1.89
CA TRP A 120 13.82 -4.60 -2.66
C TRP A 120 13.26 -4.48 -4.09
N ALA A 121 12.06 -3.91 -4.22
CA ALA A 121 11.44 -3.72 -5.52
C ALA A 121 12.20 -2.73 -6.41
N LEU A 122 12.71 -1.64 -5.84
CA LEU A 122 13.53 -0.66 -6.54
C LEU A 122 14.87 -1.25 -7.02
N GLU A 123 15.50 -2.12 -6.23
CA GLU A 123 16.75 -2.78 -6.62
C GLU A 123 16.58 -3.73 -7.81
N LYS A 124 15.38 -4.29 -7.99
CA LYS A 124 15.06 -5.21 -9.09
C LYS A 124 14.74 -4.52 -10.41
N VAL A 125 14.39 -3.26 -10.37
CA VAL A 125 14.04 -2.47 -11.55
C VAL A 125 15.29 -2.00 -12.26
N LYS A 126 15.37 -2.34 -13.52
CA LYS A 126 16.51 -1.93 -14.37
C LYS A 126 16.02 -1.48 -15.73
#